data_473a83e4881a8cecfa526c5434db57bd
#
_entry.id   473a83e4881a8cecfa526c5434db57bd
#
_cell.length_a   1.000
_cell.length_b   1.000
_cell.length_c   1.000
_cell.angle_alpha   90.00
_cell.angle_beta   90.00
_cell.angle_gamma   90.00
#
_symmetry.space_group_name_H-M   'P 1'
#
loop_
_entity.id
_entity.type
_entity.pdbx_description
1 polymer ?
#
loop_
_entity_poly.entity_id
_entity_poly.type
_entity_poly.pdbx_seq_one_letter_code
_entity_poly.pdbx_strand_id
1 'polypeptide(L)'
;MTWLGRRTRLAPEATGLLYNAALVQRVIDEIWNGGNVDLADELFAPTYVNHGGLIPDLVQGPEGIKLSVAFYHAAFPGLHVAVDDLAIEKDAVILSWTARGQGSADATAATVTGTTRSLVIDGQILESWTNWDAGVALERLGIVQSEASASTG
;
A
#
# COMPACT_ATOMS: atom_id res chain seq x y z
N MET A 1 8.22 2.06 40.51
CA MET A 1 7.94 0.88 39.69
C MET A 1 9.02 0.66 38.66
N THR A 2 9.97 -0.09 39.10
CA THR A 2 11.13 -0.35 38.25
C THR A 2 10.79 -1.15 37.01
N TRP A 3 9.83 -2.04 37.11
CA TRP A 3 9.45 -2.86 35.96
C TRP A 3 8.83 -2.03 34.84
N LEU A 4 8.15 -0.92 35.14
CA LEU A 4 7.63 -0.01 34.11
C LEU A 4 8.77 0.61 33.31
N GLY A 5 9.82 1.06 33.99
CA GLY A 5 10.99 1.58 33.32
C GLY A 5 11.63 0.55 32.40
N ARG A 6 11.71 -0.68 32.86
CA ARG A 6 12.28 -1.75 32.06
C ARG A 6 11.40 -2.08 30.85
N ARG A 7 10.08 -2.06 31.03
CA ARG A 7 9.16 -2.37 29.96
C ARG A 7 9.16 -1.35 28.83
N THR A 8 9.46 -0.11 29.15
CA THR A 8 9.54 0.94 28.13
C THR A 8 10.87 0.96 27.41
N ARG A 9 11.82 0.17 27.89
CA ARG A 9 13.12 0.06 27.23
C ARG A 9 13.08 -1.06 26.23
N LEU A 10 13.10 -0.69 24.98
CA LEU A 10 13.22 -1.64 23.89
C LEU A 10 14.65 -1.65 23.40
N ALA A 11 15.10 -2.79 22.89
CA ALA A 11 16.37 -2.85 22.21
C ALA A 11 16.35 -1.88 21.04
N PRO A 12 17.47 -1.24 20.68
CA PRO A 12 17.49 -0.31 19.56
C PRO A 12 16.92 -0.89 18.27
N GLU A 13 17.19 -2.17 18.00
CA GLU A 13 16.65 -2.83 16.81
C GLU A 13 15.13 -2.94 16.87
N ALA A 14 14.60 -3.30 18.05
CA ALA A 14 13.15 -3.42 18.21
C ALA A 14 12.46 -2.07 18.06
N THR A 15 13.07 -1.01 18.59
CA THR A 15 12.55 0.35 18.42
C THR A 15 12.52 0.74 16.95
N GLY A 16 13.59 0.45 16.22
CA GLY A 16 13.68 0.73 14.80
C GLY A 16 12.64 -0.04 13.99
N LEU A 17 12.41 -1.31 14.32
CA LEU A 17 11.42 -2.13 13.66
C LEU A 17 10.01 -1.57 13.87
N LEU A 18 9.68 -1.15 15.09
CA LEU A 18 8.39 -0.55 15.39
C LEU A 18 8.21 0.79 14.67
N TYR A 19 9.28 1.56 14.55
CA TYR A 19 9.26 2.81 13.81
C TYR A 19 8.96 2.57 12.34
N ASN A 20 9.59 1.55 11.74
CA ASN A 20 9.36 1.20 10.35
C ASN A 20 7.91 0.74 10.12
N ALA A 21 7.37 -0.05 11.04
CA ALA A 21 5.98 -0.48 10.96
C ALA A 21 5.02 0.72 11.03
N ALA A 22 5.29 1.65 11.93
CA ALA A 22 4.48 2.86 12.07
C ALA A 22 4.54 3.74 10.83
N LEU A 23 5.70 3.81 10.18
CA LEU A 23 5.87 4.55 8.94
C LEU A 23 5.00 3.98 7.83
N VAL A 24 5.03 2.67 7.67
CA VAL A 24 4.22 2.00 6.65
C VAL A 24 2.73 2.14 6.95
N GLN A 25 2.34 2.08 8.23
CA GLN A 25 0.96 2.32 8.62
C GLN A 25 0.52 3.74 8.28
N ARG A 26 1.39 4.73 8.45
CA ARG A 26 1.10 6.12 8.06
C ARG A 26 0.84 6.24 6.57
N VAL A 27 1.57 5.50 5.76
CA VAL A 27 1.35 5.51 4.31
C VAL A 27 -0.09 5.09 4.00
N ILE A 28 -0.56 4.04 4.65
CA ILE A 28 -1.95 3.59 4.44
C ILE A 28 -2.94 4.64 4.96
N ASP A 29 -2.77 5.09 6.19
CA ASP A 29 -3.75 5.96 6.84
C ASP A 29 -3.78 7.37 6.27
N GLU A 30 -2.63 7.96 6.02
CA GLU A 30 -2.55 9.37 5.65
C GLU A 30 -2.46 9.59 4.14
N ILE A 31 -1.79 8.72 3.40
CA ILE A 31 -1.65 8.87 1.96
C ILE A 31 -2.80 8.17 1.23
N TRP A 32 -2.95 6.86 1.41
CA TRP A 32 -3.98 6.10 0.71
C TRP A 32 -5.39 6.45 1.16
N ASN A 33 -5.63 6.48 2.46
CA ASN A 33 -6.97 6.76 2.98
C ASN A 33 -7.22 8.26 3.18
N GLY A 34 -6.20 8.98 3.61
CA GLY A 34 -6.34 10.40 3.90
C GLY A 34 -6.15 11.34 2.73
N GLY A 35 -5.56 10.86 1.63
CA GLY A 35 -5.34 11.68 0.45
C GLY A 35 -4.19 12.69 0.57
N ASN A 36 -3.39 12.60 1.63
CA ASN A 36 -2.26 13.50 1.82
C ASN A 36 -1.07 13.02 1.00
N VAL A 37 -1.15 13.21 -0.32
CA VAL A 37 -0.14 12.67 -1.24
C VAL A 37 1.21 13.37 -1.13
N ASP A 38 1.25 14.61 -0.66
CA ASP A 38 2.51 15.34 -0.50
C ASP A 38 3.43 14.67 0.53
N LEU A 39 2.86 13.92 1.45
CA LEU A 39 3.63 13.16 2.43
C LEU A 39 4.52 12.10 1.76
N ALA A 40 4.20 11.70 0.54
CA ALA A 40 5.00 10.74 -0.20
C ALA A 40 6.42 11.26 -0.45
N ASP A 41 6.59 12.57 -0.62
CA ASP A 41 7.93 13.15 -0.82
C ASP A 41 8.84 12.91 0.39
N GLU A 42 8.25 12.80 1.58
CA GLU A 42 8.99 12.56 2.80
C GLU A 42 9.23 11.08 3.06
N LEU A 43 8.22 10.26 2.82
CA LEU A 43 8.23 8.85 3.23
C LEU A 43 8.77 7.87 2.19
N PHE A 44 8.89 8.28 0.94
CA PHE A 44 9.40 7.40 -0.13
C PHE A 44 10.71 7.91 -0.68
N ALA A 45 11.63 6.98 -0.95
CA ALA A 45 12.92 7.35 -1.55
C ALA A 45 12.74 7.87 -2.98
N PRO A 46 13.63 8.76 -3.43
CA PRO A 46 13.56 9.26 -4.82
C PRO A 46 13.62 8.17 -5.87
N THR A 47 14.22 7.05 -5.55
CA THR A 47 14.37 5.91 -6.45
C THR A 47 13.33 4.82 -6.24
N TYR A 48 12.32 5.10 -5.42
CA TYR A 48 11.33 4.09 -5.05
C TYR A 48 10.67 3.42 -6.25
N VAL A 49 10.55 2.09 -6.18
CA VAL A 49 9.82 1.28 -7.17
C VAL A 49 8.97 0.26 -6.41
N ASN A 50 7.75 0.04 -6.89
CA ASN A 50 6.89 -1.02 -6.38
C ASN A 50 6.72 -2.09 -7.46
N HIS A 51 7.33 -3.24 -7.24
CA HIS A 51 7.19 -4.38 -8.16
C HIS A 51 5.83 -5.02 -7.98
N GLY A 52 5.10 -5.20 -9.07
CA GLY A 52 3.74 -5.74 -9.04
C GLY A 52 2.65 -4.70 -8.95
N GLY A 53 3.01 -3.44 -8.74
CA GLY A 53 2.08 -2.32 -8.85
C GLY A 53 1.97 -1.91 -10.31
N LEU A 54 0.84 -1.32 -10.71
CA LEU A 54 0.66 -0.93 -12.10
C LEU A 54 1.44 0.34 -12.44
N ILE A 55 1.19 1.40 -11.70
CA ILE A 55 1.80 2.71 -11.99
C ILE A 55 3.19 2.84 -11.42
N PRO A 56 3.45 2.41 -10.16
CA PRO A 56 4.80 2.51 -9.61
C PRO A 56 5.86 1.75 -10.38
N ASP A 57 5.47 0.72 -11.15
CA ASP A 57 6.43 0.01 -12.01
C ASP A 57 6.89 0.88 -13.18
N LEU A 58 6.13 1.90 -13.53
CA LEU A 58 6.41 2.77 -14.67
C LEU A 58 7.04 4.10 -14.24
N VAL A 59 6.75 4.55 -13.03
CA VAL A 59 7.19 5.86 -12.53
C VAL A 59 7.91 5.69 -11.20
N GLN A 60 9.17 6.07 -11.15
CA GLN A 60 9.97 5.96 -9.94
C GLN A 60 9.70 7.10 -8.97
N GLY A 61 9.94 6.80 -7.70
CA GLY A 61 9.92 7.79 -6.64
C GLY A 61 8.53 8.13 -6.14
N PRO A 62 8.42 9.20 -5.35
CA PRO A 62 7.15 9.62 -4.77
C PRO A 62 6.05 9.91 -5.79
N GLU A 63 6.43 10.33 -7.00
CA GLU A 63 5.45 10.60 -8.05
C GLU A 63 4.67 9.35 -8.43
N GLY A 64 5.30 8.18 -8.40
CA GLY A 64 4.61 6.91 -8.66
C GLY A 64 3.48 6.67 -7.67
N ILE A 65 3.70 6.99 -6.40
CA ILE A 65 2.69 6.87 -5.36
C ILE A 65 1.58 7.89 -5.56
N LYS A 66 1.92 9.13 -5.85
CA LYS A 66 0.92 10.20 -6.07
C LYS A 66 -0.01 9.84 -7.23
N LEU A 67 0.57 9.36 -8.32
CA LEU A 67 -0.20 8.94 -9.49
C LEU A 67 -1.07 7.73 -9.18
N SER A 68 -0.54 6.75 -8.42
CA SER A 68 -1.29 5.56 -8.04
C SER A 68 -2.50 5.92 -7.19
N VAL A 69 -2.32 6.76 -6.19
CA VAL A 69 -3.41 7.19 -5.30
C VAL A 69 -4.48 7.90 -6.11
N ALA A 70 -4.09 8.83 -6.98
CA ALA A 70 -5.03 9.55 -7.81
C ALA A 70 -5.80 8.61 -8.75
N PHE A 71 -5.08 7.70 -9.40
CA PHE A 71 -5.69 6.76 -10.32
C PHE A 71 -6.70 5.83 -9.63
N TYR A 72 -6.29 5.22 -8.52
CA TYR A 72 -7.16 4.25 -7.85
C TYR A 72 -8.34 4.89 -7.15
N HIS A 73 -8.19 6.10 -6.61
CA HIS A 73 -9.32 6.82 -6.04
C HIS A 73 -10.32 7.24 -7.11
N ALA A 74 -9.85 7.60 -8.29
CA ALA A 74 -10.74 7.96 -9.41
C ALA A 74 -11.47 6.72 -9.95
N ALA A 75 -10.75 5.61 -10.08
CA ALA A 75 -11.32 4.38 -10.63
C ALA A 75 -12.20 3.63 -9.64
N PHE A 76 -12.01 3.87 -8.35
CA PHE A 76 -12.61 3.09 -7.28
C PHE A 76 -13.17 4.05 -6.23
N PRO A 77 -14.33 4.69 -6.52
CA PRO A 77 -14.90 5.69 -5.61
C PRO A 77 -15.11 5.14 -4.20
N GLY A 78 -14.78 5.96 -3.21
CA GLY A 78 -14.89 5.53 -1.82
C GLY A 78 -13.80 4.57 -1.38
N LEU A 79 -12.70 4.51 -2.10
CA LEU A 79 -11.59 3.62 -1.79
C LEU A 79 -11.13 3.79 -0.35
N HIS A 80 -11.07 2.66 0.36
CA HIS A 80 -10.50 2.58 1.69
C HIS A 80 -9.67 1.32 1.80
N VAL A 81 -8.45 1.46 2.29
CA VAL A 81 -7.52 0.36 2.47
C VAL A 81 -7.42 0.03 3.95
N ALA A 82 -7.71 -1.21 4.31
CA ALA A 82 -7.57 -1.70 5.68
C ALA A 82 -6.34 -2.60 5.75
N VAL A 83 -5.60 -2.49 6.84
CA VAL A 83 -4.49 -3.39 7.14
C VAL A 83 -5.05 -4.56 7.92
N ASP A 84 -4.97 -5.76 7.34
CA ASP A 84 -5.48 -6.98 7.96
C ASP A 84 -4.42 -7.63 8.86
N ASP A 85 -3.15 -7.52 8.45
CA ASP A 85 -2.04 -8.08 9.20
C ASP A 85 -0.76 -7.32 8.86
N LEU A 86 0.16 -7.27 9.83
CA LEU A 86 1.44 -6.60 9.66
C LEU A 86 2.52 -7.44 10.30
N ALA A 87 3.53 -7.79 9.53
CA ALA A 87 4.69 -8.54 10.00
C ALA A 87 5.96 -7.73 9.74
N ILE A 88 6.97 -7.94 10.56
CA ILE A 88 8.23 -7.21 10.48
C ILE A 88 9.37 -8.20 10.34
N GLU A 89 10.22 -7.98 9.33
CA GLU A 89 11.43 -8.77 9.10
C GLU A 89 12.59 -7.84 8.85
N LYS A 90 13.50 -7.71 9.81
CA LYS A 90 14.66 -6.81 9.69
C LYS A 90 14.24 -5.44 9.15
N ASP A 91 14.62 -5.11 7.92
CA ASP A 91 14.32 -3.82 7.29
C ASP A 91 13.01 -3.84 6.52
N ALA A 92 12.32 -4.96 6.47
CA ALA A 92 11.10 -5.10 5.69
C ALA A 92 9.86 -5.12 6.58
N VAL A 93 8.80 -4.49 6.08
CA VAL A 93 7.47 -4.53 6.69
C VAL A 93 6.54 -5.18 5.68
N ILE A 94 5.81 -6.19 6.12
CA ILE A 94 4.90 -6.95 5.27
C ILE A 94 3.48 -6.66 5.71
N LEU A 95 2.69 -6.11 4.81
CA LEU A 95 1.28 -5.83 5.04
C LEU A 95 0.42 -6.79 4.25
N SER A 96 -0.59 -7.34 4.92
CA SER A 96 -1.74 -7.93 4.23
C SER A 96 -2.86 -6.91 4.31
N TRP A 97 -3.46 -6.59 3.18
CA TRP A 97 -4.42 -5.50 3.12
C TRP A 97 -5.67 -5.88 2.31
N THR A 98 -6.75 -5.16 2.59
CA THR A 98 -8.00 -5.26 1.86
C THR A 98 -8.42 -3.86 1.44
N ALA A 99 -8.63 -3.68 0.16
CA ALA A 99 -9.13 -2.42 -0.39
C ALA A 99 -10.61 -2.58 -0.75
N ARG A 100 -11.43 -1.63 -0.35
CA ARG A 100 -12.86 -1.61 -0.62
C ARG A 100 -13.25 -0.29 -1.25
N GLY A 101 -14.23 -0.35 -2.14
CA GLY A 101 -14.79 0.82 -2.78
C GLY A 101 -15.87 0.39 -3.73
N GLN A 102 -16.24 1.27 -4.66
CA GLN A 102 -17.25 0.95 -5.66
C GLN A 102 -16.60 0.69 -7.01
N GLY A 103 -16.99 -0.41 -7.67
CA GLY A 103 -16.56 -0.64 -9.03
C GLY A 103 -17.19 0.38 -9.96
N SER A 104 -16.44 0.84 -10.95
CA SER A 104 -16.91 1.88 -11.86
C SER A 104 -17.96 1.40 -12.83
N ALA A 105 -18.04 0.10 -13.09
CA ALA A 105 -18.93 -0.45 -14.10
C ALA A 105 -20.40 -0.43 -13.69
N ASP A 106 -20.71 -0.74 -12.44
CA ASP A 106 -22.08 -0.91 -11.98
C ASP A 106 -22.34 -0.30 -10.60
N ALA A 107 -21.39 0.45 -10.09
CA ALA A 107 -21.46 1.11 -8.78
C ALA A 107 -21.67 0.15 -7.59
N THR A 108 -21.46 -1.15 -7.77
CA THR A 108 -21.51 -2.10 -6.66
C THR A 108 -20.22 -2.09 -5.89
N ALA A 109 -20.30 -2.47 -4.62
CA ALA A 109 -19.12 -2.56 -3.77
C ALA A 109 -18.16 -3.62 -4.32
N ALA A 110 -16.88 -3.31 -4.33
CA ALA A 110 -15.84 -4.22 -4.74
C ALA A 110 -14.79 -4.33 -3.65
N THR A 111 -14.19 -5.52 -3.53
CA THR A 111 -13.17 -5.81 -2.53
C THR A 111 -12.00 -6.49 -3.22
N VAL A 112 -10.81 -5.99 -2.93
CA VAL A 112 -9.55 -6.54 -3.48
C VAL A 112 -8.58 -6.70 -2.32
N THR A 113 -7.91 -7.85 -2.27
CA THR A 113 -6.92 -8.13 -1.24
C THR A 113 -5.54 -8.27 -1.85
N GLY A 114 -4.53 -8.02 -1.05
CA GLY A 114 -3.15 -8.19 -1.49
C GLY A 114 -2.19 -8.18 -0.31
N THR A 115 -0.92 -8.39 -0.65
CA THR A 115 0.18 -8.35 0.31
C THR A 115 1.28 -7.48 -0.28
N THR A 116 1.82 -6.59 0.52
CA THR A 116 2.92 -5.71 0.10
C THR A 116 4.06 -5.83 1.09
N ARG A 117 5.24 -6.14 0.59
CA ARG A 117 6.46 -6.15 1.36
C ARG A 117 7.24 -4.89 1.02
N SER A 118 7.56 -4.07 2.02
CA SER A 118 8.25 -2.80 1.83
C SER A 118 9.57 -2.79 2.58
N LEU A 119 10.63 -2.42 1.88
CA LEU A 119 11.95 -2.25 2.47
C LEU A 119 12.06 -0.81 2.98
N VAL A 120 12.30 -0.65 4.28
CA VAL A 120 12.38 0.67 4.92
C VAL A 120 13.79 0.89 5.41
N ILE A 121 14.45 1.89 4.86
CA ILE A 121 15.85 2.23 5.19
C ILE A 121 15.90 3.73 5.50
N ASP A 122 16.50 4.07 6.63
CA ASP A 122 16.72 5.47 7.03
C ASP A 122 15.45 6.34 6.95
N GLY A 123 14.34 5.78 7.40
CA GLY A 123 13.09 6.53 7.49
C GLY A 123 12.36 6.71 6.17
N GLN A 124 12.72 5.96 5.13
CA GLN A 124 12.05 6.03 3.84
C GLN A 124 11.80 4.62 3.30
N ILE A 125 10.70 4.47 2.59
CA ILE A 125 10.43 3.25 1.84
C ILE A 125 11.25 3.30 0.57
N LEU A 126 12.16 2.35 0.43
CA LEU A 126 13.09 2.30 -0.69
C LEU A 126 12.53 1.50 -1.85
N GLU A 127 11.83 0.42 -1.57
CA GLU A 127 11.35 -0.51 -2.57
C GLU A 127 10.20 -1.34 -1.98
N SER A 128 9.24 -1.72 -2.82
CA SER A 128 8.13 -2.58 -2.39
C SER A 128 7.87 -3.67 -3.43
N TRP A 129 7.30 -4.76 -2.95
CA TRP A 129 6.83 -5.88 -3.79
C TRP A 129 5.38 -6.14 -3.41
N THR A 130 4.48 -6.00 -4.37
CA THR A 130 3.05 -6.21 -4.16
C THR A 130 2.61 -7.47 -4.86
N ASN A 131 1.96 -8.35 -4.12
CA ASN A 131 1.40 -9.58 -4.64
C ASN A 131 -0.12 -9.47 -4.54
N TRP A 132 -0.76 -9.31 -5.68
CA TRP A 132 -2.21 -9.24 -5.82
C TRP A 132 -2.57 -9.67 -7.23
N ASP A 133 -3.83 -10.01 -7.45
CA ASP A 133 -4.28 -10.32 -8.80
C ASP A 133 -4.73 -9.02 -9.47
N ALA A 134 -3.80 -8.38 -10.16
CA ALA A 134 -4.08 -7.11 -10.82
C ALA A 134 -5.14 -7.24 -11.90
N GLY A 135 -5.18 -8.37 -12.61
CA GLY A 135 -6.20 -8.61 -13.62
C GLY A 135 -7.59 -8.67 -13.03
N VAL A 136 -7.74 -9.42 -11.92
CA VAL A 136 -9.01 -9.50 -11.21
C VAL A 136 -9.40 -8.15 -10.61
N ALA A 137 -8.43 -7.42 -10.05
CA ALA A 137 -8.69 -6.10 -9.50
C ALA A 137 -9.22 -5.14 -10.55
N LEU A 138 -8.56 -5.08 -11.71
CA LEU A 138 -8.98 -4.20 -12.80
C LEU A 138 -10.35 -4.59 -13.34
N GLU A 139 -10.62 -5.87 -13.42
CA GLU A 139 -11.93 -6.37 -13.85
C GLU A 139 -13.02 -5.95 -12.87
N ARG A 140 -12.79 -6.12 -11.57
CA ARG A 140 -13.76 -5.75 -10.53
C ARG A 140 -14.01 -4.25 -10.49
N LEU A 141 -13.00 -3.45 -10.83
CA LEU A 141 -13.13 -2.01 -10.91
C LEU A 141 -13.83 -1.56 -12.18
N GLY A 142 -14.05 -2.48 -13.15
CA GLY A 142 -14.66 -2.15 -14.41
C GLY A 142 -13.73 -1.47 -15.41
N ILE A 143 -12.42 -1.51 -15.16
CA ILE A 143 -11.42 -0.87 -16.04
C ILE A 143 -11.13 -1.75 -17.24
N VAL A 144 -11.11 -3.08 -17.03
CA VAL A 144 -10.93 -4.07 -18.10
C VAL A 144 -12.03 -5.10 -18.02
N GLN A 145 -12.41 -5.65 -19.15
CA GLN A 145 -13.37 -6.75 -19.17
C GLN A 145 -12.64 -8.07 -18.86
N SER A 146 -13.37 -9.00 -18.27
CA SER A 146 -12.82 -10.32 -18.06
C SER A 146 -12.55 -11.01 -19.38
N GLU A 147 -11.58 -11.92 -19.39
CA GLU A 147 -11.24 -12.68 -20.58
C GLU A 147 -12.43 -13.49 -21.09
N ALA A 148 -13.21 -14.07 -20.17
CA ALA A 148 -14.40 -14.82 -20.54
C ALA A 148 -15.42 -13.95 -21.26
N SER A 149 -15.64 -12.71 -20.81
CA SER A 149 -16.54 -11.77 -21.46
C SER A 149 -15.99 -11.37 -22.83
N ALA A 150 -14.69 -11.15 -22.93
CA ALA A 150 -14.06 -10.78 -24.20
C ALA A 150 -14.17 -11.89 -25.24
N SER A 151 -14.08 -13.15 -24.82
CA SER A 151 -14.14 -14.27 -25.75
C SER A 151 -15.53 -14.54 -26.29
N THR A 152 -16.56 -14.07 -25.63
CA THR A 152 -17.94 -14.26 -26.07
C THR A 152 -18.47 -13.08 -26.86
N GLY A 153 -17.72 -11.99 -26.83
CA GLY A 153 -18.11 -10.76 -27.50
C GLY A 153 -17.84 -10.71 -28.99
#